data_5ae2457aeb06b4f6a7792eecc8f715ad
#
_entry.id   5ae2457aeb06b4f6a7792eecc8f715ad
#
_cell.length_a   1.000
_cell.length_b   1.000
_cell.length_c   1.000
_cell.angle_alpha   90.00
_cell.angle_beta   90.00
_cell.angle_gamma   90.00
#
_symmetry.space_group_name_H-M   'P 1'
#
loop_
_entity.id
_entity.type
_entity.pdbx_description
1 polymer ?
#
loop_
_entity_poly.entity_id
_entity_poly.type
_entity_poly.pdbx_seq_one_letter_code
_entity_poly.pdbx_strand_id
1 'polypeptide(L)'
;WLRLLVNQDDDPAFLRAITTPKRGIGHTTLGKLGEFAGQWKHSLFESLFAPSLAAQMGAKAVGSLHEFGRYVNDLQFRADRTTGAEDAKALLLDWLKTIGYEQHLYDGEDSEKLAASRWTNVLDFVDWVSRRCGGELRQEGGIIEGEKQTVLQVAQTISVIISLAERGDDADVVTLSTLHASKGLEWPHVWLAGINEGLLPFKADAEDMTPQRLEEERRLMYVGITRARTTLAVSTLRRRKKGRETIQGIPSRFIAEMKLNENAGAKEDPRERLKKLRAALSAKVDAAPPMKP
;
A
#
# COMPACT_ATOMS: atom_id res chain seq x y z
N TRP A 1 -1.78 -7.22 10.84
CA TRP A 1 -1.39 -8.45 11.50
C TRP A 1 0.11 -8.63 11.56
N LEU A 2 0.83 -8.64 10.45
CA LEU A 2 2.29 -8.86 10.45
C LEU A 2 3.02 -7.83 11.32
N ARG A 3 2.62 -6.55 11.31
CA ARG A 3 3.19 -5.53 12.21
C ARG A 3 2.97 -5.87 13.68
N LEU A 4 1.78 -6.39 14.04
CA LEU A 4 1.48 -6.82 15.41
C LEU A 4 2.34 -8.02 15.84
N LEU A 5 2.62 -8.97 14.93
CA LEU A 5 3.52 -10.09 15.21
C LEU A 5 4.97 -9.63 15.42
N VAL A 6 5.40 -8.57 14.72
CA VAL A 6 6.74 -7.99 14.87
C VAL A 6 6.86 -7.15 16.12
N ASN A 7 5.83 -6.36 16.42
CA ASN A 7 5.80 -5.48 17.61
C ASN A 7 4.40 -5.49 18.22
N GLN A 8 4.25 -6.15 19.35
CA GLN A 8 2.98 -6.25 20.07
C GLN A 8 2.55 -4.93 20.71
N ASP A 9 3.49 -3.98 20.90
CA ASP A 9 3.20 -2.63 21.42
C ASP A 9 2.75 -1.64 20.33
N ASP A 10 2.58 -2.10 19.08
CA ASP A 10 1.98 -1.31 17.99
C ASP A 10 0.45 -1.25 18.16
N ASP A 11 -0.04 -0.34 18.99
CA ASP A 11 -1.48 -0.15 19.26
C ASP A 11 -2.33 0.04 18.00
N PRO A 12 -1.92 0.82 16.98
CA PRO A 12 -2.62 0.88 15.69
C PRO A 12 -2.73 -0.47 14.99
N ALA A 13 -1.66 -1.28 14.98
CA ALA A 13 -1.66 -2.63 14.40
C ALA A 13 -2.55 -3.59 15.22
N PHE A 14 -2.50 -3.48 16.54
CA PHE A 14 -3.39 -4.22 17.45
C PHE A 14 -4.86 -3.94 17.16
N LEU A 15 -5.26 -2.66 17.15
CA LEU A 15 -6.64 -2.27 16.89
C LEU A 15 -7.14 -2.78 15.52
N ARG A 16 -6.29 -2.71 14.50
CA ARG A 16 -6.63 -3.21 13.18
C ARG A 16 -6.75 -4.74 13.14
N ALA A 17 -5.86 -5.46 13.81
CA ALA A 17 -5.88 -6.92 13.84
C ALA A 17 -7.06 -7.48 14.63
N ILE A 18 -7.42 -6.87 15.76
CA ILE A 18 -8.52 -7.34 16.61
C ILE A 18 -9.90 -7.06 16.01
N THR A 19 -10.03 -6.01 15.19
CA THR A 19 -11.30 -5.63 14.54
C THR A 19 -11.49 -6.20 13.15
N THR A 20 -10.41 -6.71 12.50
CA THR A 20 -10.45 -7.18 11.11
C THR A 20 -9.78 -8.56 10.96
N PRO A 21 -10.53 -9.59 10.60
CA PRO A 21 -12.00 -9.71 10.56
C PRO A 21 -12.70 -9.49 11.91
N LYS A 22 -13.99 -9.18 11.90
CA LYS A 22 -14.79 -8.95 13.11
C LYS A 22 -14.83 -10.21 14.00
N ARG A 23 -14.57 -10.03 15.32
CA ARG A 23 -14.52 -11.12 16.32
C ARG A 23 -15.49 -10.92 17.50
N GLY A 24 -16.53 -10.10 17.32
CA GLY A 24 -17.46 -9.80 18.40
C GLY A 24 -16.88 -8.87 19.49
N ILE A 25 -15.68 -8.34 19.30
CA ILE A 25 -15.08 -7.34 20.18
C ILE A 25 -15.44 -5.96 19.65
N GLY A 26 -16.36 -5.30 20.34
CA GLY A 26 -16.92 -4.01 19.92
C GLY A 26 -16.14 -2.80 20.45
N HIS A 27 -16.48 -1.61 19.92
CA HIS A 27 -15.86 -0.34 20.29
C HIS A 27 -15.92 -0.04 21.80
N THR A 28 -17.01 -0.42 22.48
CA THR A 28 -17.14 -0.23 23.93
C THR A 28 -16.07 -1.03 24.71
N THR A 29 -15.80 -2.26 24.29
CA THR A 29 -14.77 -3.10 24.89
C THR A 29 -13.40 -2.52 24.66
N LEU A 30 -13.09 -2.10 23.42
CA LEU A 30 -11.82 -1.49 23.06
C LEU A 30 -11.62 -0.12 23.71
N GLY A 31 -12.69 0.67 23.86
CA GLY A 31 -12.64 1.93 24.60
C GLY A 31 -12.21 1.74 26.06
N LYS A 32 -12.83 0.79 26.77
CA LYS A 32 -12.45 0.44 28.15
C LYS A 32 -11.03 -0.10 28.25
N LEU A 33 -10.60 -0.91 27.29
CA LEU A 33 -9.22 -1.38 27.23
C LEU A 33 -8.24 -0.20 27.04
N GLY A 34 -8.59 0.76 26.17
CA GLY A 34 -7.79 1.97 25.96
C GLY A 34 -7.72 2.86 27.20
N GLU A 35 -8.82 3.04 27.93
CA GLU A 35 -8.83 3.76 29.22
C GLU A 35 -7.93 3.09 30.24
N PHE A 36 -8.02 1.75 30.35
CA PHE A 36 -7.17 0.96 31.24
C PHE A 36 -5.69 1.10 30.85
N ALA A 37 -5.34 0.88 29.58
CA ALA A 37 -3.98 0.99 29.07
C ALA A 37 -3.38 2.39 29.33
N GLY A 38 -4.16 3.45 29.07
CA GLY A 38 -3.76 4.83 29.33
C GLY A 38 -3.49 5.11 30.82
N GLN A 39 -4.33 4.56 31.71
CA GLN A 39 -4.17 4.70 33.16
C GLN A 39 -2.86 4.10 33.68
N TRP A 40 -2.47 2.94 33.13
CA TRP A 40 -1.28 2.20 33.56
C TRP A 40 -0.04 2.45 32.68
N LYS A 41 -0.19 3.23 31.60
CA LYS A 41 0.87 3.50 30.60
C LYS A 41 1.41 2.22 29.96
N HIS A 42 0.55 1.24 29.75
CA HIS A 42 0.83 0.01 29.03
C HIS A 42 0.36 0.10 27.59
N SER A 43 0.88 -0.77 26.71
CA SER A 43 0.28 -0.98 25.40
C SER A 43 -1.08 -1.69 25.55
N LEU A 44 -1.91 -1.62 24.50
CA LEU A 44 -3.19 -2.34 24.47
C LEU A 44 -3.00 -3.84 24.60
N PHE A 45 -1.95 -4.39 23.96
CA PHE A 45 -1.66 -5.80 24.00
C PHE A 45 -1.17 -6.27 25.39
N GLU A 46 -0.24 -5.54 26.01
CA GLU A 46 0.22 -5.81 27.34
C GLU A 46 -0.93 -5.77 28.35
N SER A 47 -1.83 -4.82 28.21
CA SER A 47 -3.01 -4.65 29.06
C SER A 47 -3.95 -5.83 29.04
N LEU A 48 -3.96 -6.66 27.99
CA LEU A 48 -4.82 -7.85 27.90
C LEU A 48 -4.60 -8.82 29.08
N PHE A 49 -3.35 -8.93 29.53
CA PHE A 49 -2.94 -9.94 30.54
C PHE A 49 -2.81 -9.36 31.94
N ALA A 50 -3.18 -8.09 32.13
CA ALA A 50 -3.16 -7.47 33.46
C ALA A 50 -4.23 -8.06 34.37
N PRO A 51 -3.89 -8.58 35.57
CA PRO A 51 -4.86 -9.19 36.50
C PRO A 51 -6.01 -8.25 36.90
N SER A 52 -5.75 -6.93 36.94
CA SER A 52 -6.71 -5.91 37.31
C SER A 52 -7.70 -5.57 36.17
N LEU A 53 -7.48 -5.99 34.93
CA LEU A 53 -8.38 -5.77 33.82
C LEU A 53 -9.77 -6.39 34.08
N ALA A 54 -9.80 -7.58 34.69
CA ALA A 54 -11.02 -8.29 35.01
C ALA A 54 -11.95 -7.53 36.00
N ALA A 55 -11.39 -6.62 36.79
CA ALA A 55 -12.18 -5.77 37.70
C ALA A 55 -12.91 -4.63 36.98
N GLN A 56 -12.43 -4.23 35.79
CA GLN A 56 -13.00 -3.10 35.02
C GLN A 56 -13.88 -3.54 33.87
N MET A 57 -13.83 -4.82 33.49
CA MET A 57 -14.55 -5.35 32.34
C MET A 57 -15.28 -6.63 32.69
N GLY A 58 -16.41 -6.89 32.04
CA GLY A 58 -17.16 -8.14 32.24
C GLY A 58 -16.35 -9.36 31.75
N ALA A 59 -16.53 -10.50 32.43
CA ALA A 59 -15.79 -11.74 32.20
C ALA A 59 -15.79 -12.21 30.73
N LYS A 60 -16.93 -12.04 30.03
CA LYS A 60 -17.03 -12.38 28.60
C LYS A 60 -16.08 -11.55 27.73
N ALA A 61 -16.01 -10.24 27.97
CA ALA A 61 -15.14 -9.34 27.23
C ALA A 61 -13.66 -9.66 27.48
N VAL A 62 -13.30 -9.86 28.74
CA VAL A 62 -11.94 -10.28 29.13
C VAL A 62 -11.59 -11.63 28.50
N GLY A 63 -12.50 -12.59 28.52
CA GLY A 63 -12.31 -13.90 27.88
C GLY A 63 -11.97 -13.79 26.38
N SER A 64 -12.75 -12.99 25.63
CA SER A 64 -12.50 -12.77 24.20
C SER A 64 -11.17 -12.03 23.93
N LEU A 65 -10.81 -11.07 24.78
CA LEU A 65 -9.52 -10.38 24.69
C LEU A 65 -8.35 -11.33 24.96
N HIS A 66 -8.45 -12.16 26.00
CA HIS A 66 -7.43 -13.17 26.31
C HIS A 66 -7.29 -14.24 25.22
N GLU A 67 -8.39 -14.67 24.61
CA GLU A 67 -8.37 -15.59 23.48
C GLU A 67 -7.60 -15.00 22.30
N PHE A 68 -7.89 -13.76 21.96
CA PHE A 68 -7.16 -13.05 20.92
C PHE A 68 -5.67 -12.91 21.24
N GLY A 69 -5.32 -12.49 22.46
CA GLY A 69 -3.93 -12.31 22.87
C GLY A 69 -3.14 -13.63 22.85
N ARG A 70 -3.76 -14.73 23.33
CA ARG A 70 -3.13 -16.07 23.27
C ARG A 70 -2.92 -16.53 21.82
N TYR A 71 -3.89 -16.28 20.96
CA TYR A 71 -3.77 -16.61 19.55
C TYR A 71 -2.63 -15.83 18.86
N VAL A 72 -2.48 -14.53 19.15
CA VAL A 72 -1.36 -13.72 18.63
C VAL A 72 -0.02 -14.27 19.12
N ASN A 73 0.10 -14.62 20.41
CA ASN A 73 1.32 -15.19 20.97
C ASN A 73 1.68 -16.54 20.34
N ASP A 74 0.70 -17.43 20.14
CA ASP A 74 0.91 -18.72 19.46
C ASP A 74 1.36 -18.51 18.01
N LEU A 75 0.68 -17.63 17.29
CA LEU A 75 1.03 -17.33 15.90
C LEU A 75 2.45 -16.72 15.78
N GLN A 76 2.82 -15.81 16.69
CA GLN A 76 4.17 -15.25 16.76
C GLN A 76 5.21 -16.32 17.02
N PHE A 77 4.96 -17.21 18.00
CA PHE A 77 5.83 -18.31 18.34
C PHE A 77 6.06 -19.27 17.16
N ARG A 78 4.99 -19.59 16.41
CA ARG A 78 5.05 -20.41 15.21
C ARG A 78 5.81 -19.68 14.09
N ALA A 79 5.51 -18.40 13.86
CA ALA A 79 6.15 -17.58 12.84
C ALA A 79 7.67 -17.40 13.06
N ASP A 80 8.11 -17.38 14.33
CA ASP A 80 9.53 -17.29 14.69
C ASP A 80 10.32 -18.58 14.41
N ARG A 81 9.64 -19.71 14.30
CA ARG A 81 10.25 -21.04 14.13
C ARG A 81 10.06 -21.64 12.75
N THR A 82 9.13 -21.13 11.98
CA THR A 82 8.81 -21.65 10.65
C THR A 82 9.73 -21.08 9.59
N THR A 83 10.54 -21.91 8.97
CA THR A 83 11.44 -21.58 7.85
C THR A 83 11.14 -22.45 6.65
N GLY A 84 11.56 -21.99 5.44
CA GLY A 84 11.32 -22.73 4.20
C GLY A 84 10.00 -22.37 3.55
N ALA A 85 9.93 -22.54 2.23
CA ALA A 85 8.79 -22.06 1.43
C ALA A 85 7.48 -22.80 1.73
N GLU A 86 7.53 -24.11 1.81
CA GLU A 86 6.33 -24.94 2.01
C GLU A 86 5.73 -24.77 3.40
N ASP A 87 6.56 -24.83 4.44
CA ASP A 87 6.10 -24.68 5.83
C ASP A 87 5.59 -23.27 6.10
N ALA A 88 6.26 -22.24 5.57
CA ALA A 88 5.81 -20.87 5.66
C ALA A 88 4.46 -20.65 4.95
N LYS A 89 4.28 -21.25 3.76
CA LYS A 89 3.01 -21.21 3.04
C LYS A 89 1.90 -21.89 3.83
N ALA A 90 2.16 -23.08 4.37
CA ALA A 90 1.19 -23.80 5.17
C ALA A 90 0.77 -23.02 6.43
N LEU A 91 1.73 -22.41 7.14
CA LEU A 91 1.45 -21.56 8.31
C LEU A 91 0.58 -20.35 7.95
N LEU A 92 0.92 -19.64 6.86
CA LEU A 92 0.20 -18.43 6.45
C LEU A 92 -1.23 -18.74 5.98
N LEU A 93 -1.42 -19.84 5.25
CA LEU A 93 -2.75 -20.27 4.82
C LEU A 93 -3.61 -20.74 6.01
N ASP A 94 -3.03 -21.50 6.95
CA ASP A 94 -3.70 -21.91 8.19
C ASP A 94 -4.13 -20.69 9.01
N TRP A 95 -3.25 -19.69 9.15
CA TRP A 95 -3.57 -18.42 9.81
C TRP A 95 -4.75 -17.70 9.11
N LEU A 96 -4.71 -17.49 7.80
CA LEU A 96 -5.77 -16.80 7.06
C LEU A 96 -7.11 -17.54 7.16
N LYS A 97 -7.08 -18.87 7.12
CA LYS A 97 -8.26 -19.72 7.33
C LYS A 97 -8.81 -19.59 8.75
N THR A 98 -7.95 -19.65 9.77
CA THR A 98 -8.35 -19.57 11.17
C THR A 98 -9.02 -18.24 11.50
N ILE A 99 -8.52 -17.13 10.94
CA ILE A 99 -9.12 -15.82 11.14
C ILE A 99 -10.33 -15.55 10.24
N GLY A 100 -10.66 -16.45 9.29
CA GLY A 100 -11.78 -16.29 8.36
C GLY A 100 -11.59 -15.13 7.36
N TYR A 101 -10.35 -14.89 6.91
CA TYR A 101 -10.04 -13.69 6.13
C TYR A 101 -10.67 -13.70 4.74
N GLU A 102 -10.74 -14.87 4.08
CA GLU A 102 -11.40 -15.03 2.79
C GLU A 102 -12.87 -14.62 2.87
N GLN A 103 -13.63 -15.19 3.83
CA GLN A 103 -15.03 -14.86 4.03
C GLN A 103 -15.21 -13.37 4.33
N HIS A 104 -14.34 -12.77 5.14
CA HIS A 104 -14.37 -11.34 5.42
C HIS A 104 -14.25 -10.48 4.16
N LEU A 105 -13.46 -10.88 3.16
CA LEU A 105 -13.36 -10.17 1.89
C LEU A 105 -14.65 -10.28 1.08
N TYR A 106 -15.28 -11.46 1.06
CA TYR A 106 -16.55 -11.65 0.37
C TYR A 106 -17.71 -10.93 1.04
N ASP A 107 -17.74 -10.87 2.38
CA ASP A 107 -18.77 -10.14 3.13
C ASP A 107 -18.63 -8.61 3.03
N GLY A 108 -17.46 -8.12 2.70
CA GLY A 108 -17.14 -6.69 2.64
C GLY A 108 -17.27 -6.05 1.26
N GLU A 109 -17.54 -6.83 0.21
CA GLU A 109 -17.61 -6.35 -1.16
C GLU A 109 -18.97 -6.61 -1.80
N ASP A 110 -19.47 -5.63 -2.55
CA ASP A 110 -20.71 -5.75 -3.32
C ASP A 110 -20.59 -6.66 -4.55
N SER A 111 -19.37 -6.99 -4.97
CA SER A 111 -19.06 -7.81 -6.15
C SER A 111 -18.20 -8.99 -5.79
N GLU A 112 -18.74 -10.19 -6.00
CA GLU A 112 -18.01 -11.46 -5.84
C GLU A 112 -16.72 -11.51 -6.65
N LYS A 113 -16.73 -10.96 -7.87
CA LYS A 113 -15.55 -10.87 -8.73
C LYS A 113 -14.45 -9.98 -8.13
N LEU A 114 -14.84 -8.91 -7.45
CA LEU A 114 -13.90 -8.02 -6.77
C LEU A 114 -13.31 -8.69 -5.52
N ALA A 115 -14.16 -9.36 -4.73
CA ALA A 115 -13.72 -10.15 -3.58
C ALA A 115 -12.71 -11.23 -3.98
N ALA A 116 -13.00 -12.00 -5.05
CA ALA A 116 -12.11 -13.02 -5.60
C ALA A 116 -10.76 -12.42 -6.07
N SER A 117 -10.79 -11.25 -6.72
CA SER A 117 -9.55 -10.55 -7.11
C SER A 117 -8.72 -10.13 -5.92
N ARG A 118 -9.35 -9.63 -4.85
CA ARG A 118 -8.65 -9.27 -3.60
C ARG A 118 -8.08 -10.49 -2.91
N TRP A 119 -8.81 -11.60 -2.89
CA TRP A 119 -8.32 -12.87 -2.35
C TRP A 119 -7.10 -13.38 -3.12
N THR A 120 -7.13 -13.31 -4.46
CA THR A 120 -5.97 -13.65 -5.30
C THR A 120 -4.74 -12.82 -4.92
N ASN A 121 -4.88 -11.51 -4.71
CA ASN A 121 -3.77 -10.66 -4.26
C ASN A 121 -3.21 -11.09 -2.89
N VAL A 122 -4.07 -11.58 -1.99
CA VAL A 122 -3.62 -12.12 -0.69
C VAL A 122 -2.82 -13.41 -0.88
N LEU A 123 -3.27 -14.30 -1.75
CA LEU A 123 -2.55 -15.53 -2.07
C LEU A 123 -1.21 -15.26 -2.75
N ASP A 124 -1.15 -14.29 -3.68
CA ASP A 124 0.10 -13.84 -4.31
C ASP A 124 1.08 -13.31 -3.27
N PHE A 125 0.58 -12.57 -2.27
CA PHE A 125 1.40 -12.09 -1.16
C PHE A 125 1.90 -13.24 -0.28
N VAL A 126 1.06 -14.23 0.03
CA VAL A 126 1.47 -15.46 0.75
C VAL A 126 2.57 -16.18 -0.01
N ASP A 127 2.41 -16.36 -1.32
CA ASP A 127 3.42 -17.00 -2.16
C ASP A 127 4.74 -16.22 -2.17
N TRP A 128 4.67 -14.90 -2.20
CA TRP A 128 5.86 -14.05 -2.14
C TRP A 128 6.60 -14.19 -0.79
N VAL A 129 5.87 -14.12 0.34
CA VAL A 129 6.45 -14.31 1.68
C VAL A 129 7.08 -15.69 1.80
N SER A 130 6.37 -16.72 1.34
CA SER A 130 6.82 -18.12 1.41
C SER A 130 8.11 -18.35 0.65
N ARG A 131 8.21 -17.86 -0.58
CA ARG A 131 9.46 -17.91 -1.38
C ARG A 131 10.58 -17.19 -0.67
N ARG A 132 10.30 -16.05 -0.07
CA ARG A 132 11.29 -15.30 0.71
C ARG A 132 11.79 -16.09 1.92
N CYS A 133 10.91 -16.80 2.63
CA CYS A 133 11.28 -17.72 3.71
C CYS A 133 12.13 -18.88 3.21
N GLY A 134 11.93 -19.32 1.97
CA GLY A 134 12.75 -20.33 1.30
C GLY A 134 14.14 -19.85 0.87
N GLY A 135 14.43 -18.56 0.98
CA GLY A 135 15.70 -17.96 0.57
C GLY A 135 15.70 -17.38 -0.85
N GLU A 136 14.54 -17.33 -1.53
CA GLU A 136 14.47 -16.74 -2.87
C GLU A 136 14.59 -15.21 -2.80
N LEU A 137 15.61 -14.67 -3.50
CA LEU A 137 15.87 -13.25 -3.65
C LEU A 137 15.75 -12.86 -5.13
N ARG A 138 14.95 -11.84 -5.44
CA ARG A 138 14.93 -11.21 -6.76
C ARG A 138 15.91 -10.05 -6.81
N GLN A 139 16.86 -10.11 -7.79
CA GLN A 139 17.74 -9.00 -8.15
C GLN A 139 17.60 -8.66 -9.62
N GLU A 140 18.18 -7.51 -10.03
CA GLU A 140 18.35 -7.17 -11.45
C GLU A 140 19.22 -8.24 -12.10
N GLY A 141 18.62 -9.14 -12.88
CA GLY A 141 19.30 -10.26 -13.52
C GLY A 141 18.75 -11.64 -13.21
N GLY A 142 17.80 -11.78 -12.28
CA GLY A 142 17.14 -13.05 -12.01
C GLY A 142 16.86 -13.35 -10.54
N ILE A 143 16.62 -14.64 -10.29
CA ILE A 143 16.40 -15.17 -8.95
C ILE A 143 17.72 -15.73 -8.44
N ILE A 144 18.13 -15.35 -7.24
CA ILE A 144 19.27 -15.91 -6.53
C ILE A 144 18.80 -16.60 -5.26
N GLU A 145 19.52 -17.64 -4.84
CA GLU A 145 19.31 -18.29 -3.55
C GLU A 145 20.06 -17.54 -2.46
N GLY A 146 19.35 -17.12 -1.43
CA GLY A 146 19.86 -16.53 -0.22
C GLY A 146 19.63 -17.43 0.99
N GLU A 147 19.88 -16.90 2.18
CA GLU A 147 19.65 -17.60 3.43
C GLU A 147 18.15 -17.76 3.70
N LYS A 148 17.74 -18.92 4.21
CA LYS A 148 16.36 -19.16 4.66
C LYS A 148 16.06 -18.28 5.87
N GLN A 149 14.87 -17.69 5.86
CA GLN A 149 14.38 -16.80 6.92
C GLN A 149 13.14 -17.36 7.57
N THR A 150 12.90 -17.00 8.83
CA THR A 150 11.61 -17.30 9.47
C THR A 150 10.53 -16.38 8.94
N VAL A 151 9.26 -16.76 9.08
CA VAL A 151 8.12 -15.91 8.73
C VAL A 151 8.17 -14.59 9.49
N LEU A 152 8.61 -14.61 10.76
CA LEU A 152 8.76 -13.40 11.57
C LEU A 152 9.87 -12.49 11.05
N GLN A 153 11.02 -13.01 10.64
CA GLN A 153 12.11 -12.23 10.04
C GLN A 153 11.70 -11.57 8.72
N VAL A 154 10.95 -12.29 7.89
CA VAL A 154 10.40 -11.69 6.66
C VAL A 154 9.40 -10.59 7.00
N ALA A 155 8.52 -10.79 8.00
CA ALA A 155 7.59 -9.77 8.48
C ALA A 155 8.32 -8.53 9.03
N GLN A 156 9.43 -8.69 9.74
CA GLN A 156 10.31 -7.59 10.19
C GLN A 156 10.87 -6.81 9.01
N THR A 157 11.38 -7.50 8.00
CA THR A 157 11.89 -6.87 6.77
C THR A 157 10.80 -6.04 6.08
N ILE A 158 9.58 -6.57 5.95
CA ILE A 158 8.43 -5.85 5.40
C ILE A 158 8.13 -4.58 6.21
N SER A 159 8.14 -4.69 7.54
CA SER A 159 7.87 -3.55 8.43
C SER A 159 8.91 -2.44 8.27
N VAL A 160 10.19 -2.79 8.11
CA VAL A 160 11.27 -1.84 7.83
C VAL A 160 11.08 -1.17 6.47
N ILE A 161 10.77 -1.94 5.42
CA ILE A 161 10.52 -1.38 4.08
C ILE A 161 9.37 -0.38 4.10
N ILE A 162 8.26 -0.71 4.78
CA ILE A 162 7.11 0.20 4.92
C ILE A 162 7.52 1.46 5.68
N SER A 163 8.25 1.34 6.79
CA SER A 163 8.69 2.48 7.59
C SER A 163 9.66 3.39 6.82
N LEU A 164 10.53 2.83 5.98
CA LEU A 164 11.41 3.61 5.11
C LEU A 164 10.63 4.34 4.02
N ALA A 165 9.63 3.69 3.44
CA ALA A 165 8.75 4.32 2.45
C ALA A 165 7.91 5.47 3.04
N GLU A 166 7.53 5.38 4.33
CA GLU A 166 6.78 6.42 5.03
C GLU A 166 7.67 7.63 5.43
N ARG A 167 8.97 7.46 5.57
CA ARG A 167 9.90 8.50 6.03
C ARG A 167 10.27 9.54 4.98
N GLY A 168 9.80 9.44 3.73
CA GLY A 168 10.00 10.43 2.68
C GLY A 168 11.40 11.05 2.73
N ASP A 169 12.41 10.36 2.23
CA ASP A 169 13.76 10.91 2.19
C ASP A 169 13.82 12.08 1.21
N ASP A 170 14.55 13.16 1.59
CA ASP A 170 15.00 14.24 0.71
C ASP A 170 16.02 13.75 -0.35
N ALA A 171 15.91 12.51 -0.77
CA ALA A 171 16.78 11.93 -1.78
C ALA A 171 16.47 12.56 -3.15
N ASP A 172 17.52 12.79 -3.96
CA ASP A 172 17.39 13.25 -5.36
C ASP A 172 16.87 12.10 -6.23
N VAL A 173 15.57 11.81 -6.10
CA VAL A 173 14.87 10.68 -6.75
C VAL A 173 13.58 11.12 -7.42
N VAL A 174 13.13 10.33 -8.39
CA VAL A 174 11.79 10.49 -8.96
C VAL A 174 10.78 9.72 -8.10
N THR A 175 9.86 10.44 -7.48
CA THR A 175 8.77 9.84 -6.69
C THR A 175 7.62 9.41 -7.59
N LEU A 176 7.23 8.13 -7.54
CA LEU A 176 6.02 7.61 -8.16
C LEU A 176 4.92 7.51 -7.12
N SER A 177 3.78 8.13 -7.41
CA SER A 177 2.63 8.14 -6.48
C SER A 177 1.31 8.04 -7.23
N THR A 178 0.28 7.51 -6.57
CA THR A 178 -1.10 7.68 -7.06
C THR A 178 -1.59 9.08 -6.70
N LEU A 179 -2.61 9.58 -7.41
CA LEU A 179 -3.21 10.89 -7.10
C LEU A 179 -3.79 10.92 -5.67
N HIS A 180 -4.38 9.84 -5.20
CA HIS A 180 -4.90 9.74 -3.83
C HIS A 180 -3.80 9.80 -2.78
N ALA A 181 -2.71 9.07 -2.99
CA ALA A 181 -1.58 9.04 -2.06
C ALA A 181 -0.78 10.36 -2.05
N SER A 182 -0.87 11.15 -3.13
CA SER A 182 -0.20 12.45 -3.23
C SER A 182 -0.89 13.57 -2.43
N LYS A 183 -2.05 13.32 -1.82
CA LYS A 183 -2.77 14.33 -1.03
C LYS A 183 -1.91 14.79 0.16
N GLY A 184 -1.69 16.10 0.25
CA GLY A 184 -0.86 16.70 1.31
C GLY A 184 0.64 16.80 0.97
N LEU A 185 1.11 16.13 -0.10
CA LEU A 185 2.47 16.23 -0.59
C LEU A 185 2.57 17.29 -1.71
N GLU A 186 3.77 17.82 -1.96
CA GLU A 186 4.03 18.77 -3.03
C GLU A 186 5.45 18.60 -3.56
N TRP A 187 5.64 18.80 -4.88
CA TRP A 187 6.94 18.71 -5.53
C TRP A 187 7.18 19.90 -6.45
N PRO A 188 8.44 20.31 -6.66
CA PRO A 188 8.76 21.38 -7.61
C PRO A 188 8.25 21.07 -9.02
N HIS A 189 8.37 19.81 -9.46
CA HIS A 189 8.02 19.35 -10.80
C HIS A 189 7.10 18.13 -10.69
N VAL A 190 5.93 18.19 -11.36
CA VAL A 190 4.97 17.09 -11.37
C VAL A 190 4.65 16.69 -12.80
N TRP A 191 4.59 15.39 -13.03
CA TRP A 191 4.15 14.80 -14.29
C TRP A 191 2.91 13.94 -14.06
N LEU A 192 1.76 14.38 -14.55
CA LEU A 192 0.52 13.60 -14.55
C LEU A 192 0.51 12.69 -15.78
N ALA A 193 0.73 11.39 -15.57
CA ALA A 193 0.85 10.43 -16.64
C ALA A 193 -0.50 9.77 -16.98
N GLY A 194 -0.79 9.64 -18.27
CA GLY A 194 -1.93 8.85 -18.76
C GLY A 194 -3.30 9.48 -18.49
N ILE A 195 -3.43 10.80 -18.62
CA ILE A 195 -4.68 11.51 -18.39
C ILE A 195 -5.62 11.29 -19.59
N ASN A 196 -6.33 10.17 -19.54
CA ASN A 196 -7.24 9.71 -20.61
C ASN A 196 -8.63 9.39 -20.06
N GLU A 197 -9.66 9.52 -20.89
CA GLU A 197 -11.00 9.01 -20.60
C GLU A 197 -10.93 7.52 -20.20
N GLY A 198 -11.67 7.16 -19.15
CA GLY A 198 -11.67 5.81 -18.56
C GLY A 198 -10.49 5.51 -17.62
N LEU A 199 -9.48 6.40 -17.53
CA LEU A 199 -8.43 6.36 -16.51
C LEU A 199 -8.56 7.52 -15.52
N LEU A 200 -8.78 8.74 -16.02
CA LEU A 200 -9.15 9.92 -15.24
C LEU A 200 -9.98 10.86 -16.16
N PRO A 201 -11.31 10.93 -15.99
CA PRO A 201 -12.12 10.23 -14.98
C PRO A 201 -12.11 8.72 -15.14
N PHE A 202 -12.02 8.01 -14.02
CA PHE A 202 -12.04 6.54 -14.01
C PHE A 202 -13.44 6.01 -14.31
N LYS A 203 -13.53 5.11 -15.30
CA LYS A 203 -14.77 4.41 -15.65
C LYS A 203 -14.53 2.91 -15.60
N ALA A 204 -15.19 2.22 -14.67
CA ALA A 204 -15.26 0.76 -14.70
C ALA A 204 -16.16 0.29 -15.86
N ASP A 205 -15.84 -0.85 -16.48
CA ASP A 205 -16.49 -1.33 -17.71
C ASP A 205 -18.02 -1.51 -17.62
N ALA A 206 -18.57 -1.66 -16.40
CA ALA A 206 -20.00 -1.94 -16.15
C ALA A 206 -20.78 -0.78 -15.50
N GLU A 207 -20.16 0.36 -15.23
CA GLU A 207 -20.79 1.44 -14.48
C GLU A 207 -20.96 2.70 -15.32
N ASP A 208 -22.12 3.36 -15.18
CA ASP A 208 -22.34 4.65 -15.77
C ASP A 208 -21.65 5.77 -14.99
N MET A 209 -21.09 6.73 -15.73
CA MET A 209 -20.48 7.92 -15.12
C MET A 209 -21.58 8.87 -14.65
N THR A 210 -21.94 8.80 -13.37
CA THR A 210 -22.89 9.74 -12.77
C THR A 210 -22.27 11.13 -12.61
N PRO A 211 -23.09 12.21 -12.57
CA PRO A 211 -22.58 13.56 -12.33
C PRO A 211 -21.78 13.69 -11.03
N GLN A 212 -22.21 13.02 -9.97
CA GLN A 212 -21.51 13.02 -8.69
C GLN A 212 -20.13 12.37 -8.80
N ARG A 213 -20.05 11.21 -9.46
CA ARG A 213 -18.78 10.52 -9.68
C ARG A 213 -17.82 11.32 -10.57
N LEU A 214 -18.34 11.97 -11.59
CA LEU A 214 -17.53 12.86 -12.42
C LEU A 214 -16.95 14.02 -11.62
N GLU A 215 -17.71 14.56 -10.66
CA GLU A 215 -17.26 15.63 -9.78
C GLU A 215 -16.16 15.16 -8.81
N GLU A 216 -16.26 13.94 -8.30
CA GLU A 216 -15.21 13.33 -7.47
C GLU A 216 -13.92 13.13 -8.26
N GLU A 217 -14.00 12.62 -9.46
CA GLU A 217 -12.86 12.47 -10.37
C GLU A 217 -12.23 13.83 -10.74
N ARG A 218 -13.05 14.88 -10.91
CA ARG A 218 -12.56 16.24 -11.12
C ARG A 218 -11.81 16.79 -9.92
N ARG A 219 -12.29 16.50 -8.70
CA ARG A 219 -11.56 16.84 -7.45
C ARG A 219 -10.23 16.09 -7.38
N LEU A 220 -10.20 14.83 -7.82
CA LEU A 220 -8.95 14.06 -7.86
C LEU A 220 -7.96 14.66 -8.87
N MET A 221 -8.43 15.08 -10.06
CA MET A 221 -7.61 15.82 -11.01
C MET A 221 -7.08 17.12 -10.41
N TYR A 222 -7.92 17.87 -9.70
CA TYR A 222 -7.50 19.09 -9.00
C TYR A 222 -6.40 18.80 -7.96
N VAL A 223 -6.53 17.72 -7.17
CA VAL A 223 -5.47 17.30 -6.25
C VAL A 223 -4.16 17.09 -7.01
N GLY A 224 -4.16 16.37 -8.13
CA GLY A 224 -2.95 16.14 -8.93
C GLY A 224 -2.29 17.42 -9.43
N ILE A 225 -3.07 18.35 -9.95
CA ILE A 225 -2.58 19.65 -10.46
C ILE A 225 -1.92 20.46 -9.34
N THR A 226 -2.55 20.51 -8.18
CA THR A 226 -2.07 21.29 -7.04
C THR A 226 -0.85 20.70 -6.34
N ARG A 227 -0.36 19.53 -6.79
CA ARG A 227 0.91 18.98 -6.28
C ARG A 227 2.15 19.67 -6.87
N ALA A 228 1.99 20.37 -7.99
CA ALA A 228 3.10 21.05 -8.66
C ALA A 228 3.33 22.46 -8.08
N ARG A 229 4.54 22.71 -7.58
CA ARG A 229 4.95 24.04 -7.11
C ARG A 229 5.44 24.93 -8.26
N THR A 230 6.16 24.35 -9.22
CA THR A 230 6.85 25.12 -10.27
C THR A 230 6.39 24.71 -11.66
N THR A 231 6.41 23.43 -11.99
CA THR A 231 6.02 22.95 -13.34
C THR A 231 5.10 21.75 -13.26
N LEU A 232 4.10 21.78 -14.14
CA LEU A 232 3.16 20.69 -14.36
C LEU A 232 3.26 20.22 -15.80
N ALA A 233 3.52 18.93 -16.00
CA ALA A 233 3.40 18.26 -17.28
C ALA A 233 2.22 17.29 -17.24
N VAL A 234 1.43 17.26 -18.31
CA VAL A 234 0.30 16.35 -18.47
C VAL A 234 0.51 15.53 -19.73
N SER A 235 0.38 14.23 -19.65
CA SER A 235 0.52 13.34 -20.79
C SER A 235 -0.69 12.45 -21.02
N THR A 236 -0.96 12.13 -22.28
CA THR A 236 -2.02 11.24 -22.70
C THR A 236 -1.46 10.07 -23.48
N LEU A 237 -2.11 8.92 -23.38
CA LEU A 237 -1.80 7.73 -24.17
C LEU A 237 -2.57 7.78 -25.49
N ARG A 238 -1.89 7.65 -26.62
CA ARG A 238 -2.53 7.48 -27.92
C ARG A 238 -3.11 6.09 -28.10
N ARG A 239 -2.44 5.08 -27.55
CA ARG A 239 -2.85 3.68 -27.60
C ARG A 239 -2.47 2.99 -26.28
N ARG A 240 -3.30 2.09 -25.80
CA ARG A 240 -2.99 1.22 -24.64
C ARG A 240 -3.38 -0.22 -24.94
N LYS A 241 -2.65 -1.17 -24.36
CA LYS A 241 -3.05 -2.57 -24.38
C LYS A 241 -4.06 -2.84 -23.25
N LYS A 242 -5.17 -3.52 -23.58
CA LYS A 242 -6.13 -4.06 -22.61
C LYS A 242 -6.26 -5.56 -22.91
N GLY A 243 -5.54 -6.39 -22.15
CA GLY A 243 -5.37 -7.80 -22.47
C GLY A 243 -4.65 -8.00 -23.81
N ARG A 244 -5.29 -8.67 -24.76
CA ARG A 244 -4.77 -8.92 -26.13
C ARG A 244 -5.09 -7.80 -27.14
N GLU A 245 -5.96 -6.88 -26.77
CA GLU A 245 -6.42 -5.81 -27.66
C GLU A 245 -5.63 -4.51 -27.47
N THR A 246 -5.49 -3.73 -28.54
CA THR A 246 -4.95 -2.38 -28.50
C THR A 246 -6.10 -1.39 -28.67
N ILE A 247 -6.38 -0.63 -27.62
CA ILE A 247 -7.45 0.38 -27.59
C ILE A 247 -6.84 1.75 -27.87
N GLN A 248 -7.55 2.55 -28.70
CA GLN A 248 -7.17 3.92 -28.93
C GLN A 248 -7.49 4.77 -27.69
N GLY A 249 -6.51 5.54 -27.21
CA GLY A 249 -6.67 6.40 -26.06
C GLY A 249 -7.34 7.73 -26.45
N ILE A 250 -8.39 8.10 -25.73
CA ILE A 250 -9.06 9.40 -25.86
C ILE A 250 -8.52 10.29 -24.74
N PRO A 251 -8.00 11.51 -25.04
CA PRO A 251 -7.59 12.44 -24.00
C PRO A 251 -8.75 12.73 -23.02
N SER A 252 -8.44 12.88 -21.75
CA SER A 252 -9.42 13.22 -20.72
C SER A 252 -10.10 14.54 -21.02
N ARG A 253 -11.41 14.62 -20.77
CA ARG A 253 -12.19 15.87 -20.84
C ARG A 253 -11.62 16.97 -19.94
N PHE A 254 -10.95 16.62 -18.85
CA PHE A 254 -10.33 17.58 -17.95
C PHE A 254 -9.22 18.39 -18.61
N ILE A 255 -8.54 17.85 -19.63
CA ILE A 255 -7.54 18.58 -20.41
C ILE A 255 -8.19 19.73 -21.19
N ALA A 256 -9.36 19.49 -21.79
CA ALA A 256 -10.12 20.51 -22.47
C ALA A 256 -10.70 21.55 -21.48
N GLU A 257 -11.23 21.11 -20.33
CA GLU A 257 -11.72 21.99 -19.28
C GLU A 257 -10.64 22.94 -18.76
N MET A 258 -9.39 22.49 -18.69
CA MET A 258 -8.24 23.30 -18.29
C MET A 258 -7.68 24.19 -19.40
N LYS A 259 -8.22 24.11 -20.62
CA LYS A 259 -7.77 24.86 -21.83
C LYS A 259 -6.28 24.62 -22.17
N LEU A 260 -5.72 23.49 -21.80
CA LEU A 260 -4.31 23.16 -22.05
C LEU A 260 -3.99 23.01 -23.54
N ASN A 261 -5.01 22.69 -24.36
CA ASN A 261 -4.86 22.56 -25.81
C ASN A 261 -4.69 23.92 -26.53
N GLU A 262 -5.15 25.02 -25.94
CA GLU A 262 -5.06 26.36 -26.50
C GLU A 262 -3.66 26.95 -26.35
N ASN A 263 -2.89 26.49 -25.37
CA ASN A 263 -1.54 26.98 -25.04
C ASN A 263 -0.42 26.04 -25.53
N ALA A 264 -0.73 24.99 -26.28
CA ALA A 264 0.28 24.12 -26.88
C ALA A 264 0.94 24.85 -28.07
N GLY A 265 1.75 25.85 -27.75
CA GLY A 265 2.70 26.43 -28.69
C GLY A 265 3.53 25.32 -29.33
N ALA A 266 3.94 25.54 -30.59
CA ALA A 266 4.58 24.63 -31.53
C ALA A 266 5.24 23.38 -30.88
N LYS A 267 4.69 22.23 -31.20
CA LYS A 267 5.15 20.92 -30.71
C LYS A 267 6.62 20.72 -31.08
N GLU A 268 7.51 21.00 -30.13
CA GLU A 268 8.89 20.55 -30.27
C GLU A 268 8.90 19.02 -30.34
N ASP A 269 9.52 18.45 -31.36
CA ASP A 269 9.59 17.01 -31.54
C ASP A 269 10.16 16.37 -30.25
N PRO A 270 9.50 15.38 -29.64
CA PRO A 270 9.98 14.73 -28.43
C PRO A 270 11.42 14.20 -28.57
N ARG A 271 11.86 13.85 -29.78
CA ARG A 271 13.22 13.41 -30.08
C ARG A 271 14.23 14.57 -29.99
N GLU A 272 13.86 15.75 -30.48
CA GLU A 272 14.70 16.96 -30.37
C GLU A 272 14.80 17.41 -28.90
N ARG A 273 13.71 17.36 -28.16
CA ARG A 273 13.72 17.68 -26.72
C ARG A 273 14.59 16.71 -25.93
N LEU A 274 14.49 15.39 -26.23
CA LEU A 274 15.35 14.37 -25.60
C LEU A 274 16.84 14.59 -25.95
N LYS A 275 17.14 15.00 -27.16
CA LYS A 275 18.49 15.31 -27.61
C LYS A 275 19.08 16.52 -26.88
N LYS A 276 18.26 17.58 -26.71
CA LYS A 276 18.65 18.76 -25.91
C LYS A 276 18.86 18.43 -24.43
N LEU A 277 17.99 17.60 -23.84
CA LEU A 277 18.14 17.14 -22.45
C LEU A 277 19.42 16.31 -22.26
N ARG A 278 19.72 15.39 -23.17
CA ARG A 278 20.95 14.61 -23.13
C ARG A 278 22.19 15.49 -23.26
N ALA A 279 22.19 16.45 -24.17
CA ALA A 279 23.29 17.41 -24.32
C ALA A 279 23.48 18.28 -23.07
N ALA A 280 22.40 18.72 -22.42
CA ALA A 280 22.45 19.48 -21.18
C ALA A 280 22.98 18.66 -19.99
N LEU A 281 22.63 17.38 -19.92
CA LEU A 281 23.16 16.46 -18.90
C LEU A 281 24.64 16.16 -19.10
N SER A 282 25.08 15.92 -20.36
CA SER A 282 26.50 15.72 -20.66
C SER A 282 27.34 16.96 -20.30
N ALA A 283 26.86 18.15 -20.63
CA ALA A 283 27.53 19.40 -20.28
C ALA A 283 27.65 19.63 -18.76
N LYS A 284 26.68 19.16 -17.96
CA LYS A 284 26.74 19.19 -16.49
C LYS A 284 27.73 18.18 -15.91
N VAL A 285 27.85 17.01 -16.51
CA VAL A 285 28.82 15.98 -16.10
C VAL A 285 30.25 16.44 -16.39
N ASP A 286 30.46 17.08 -17.53
CA ASP A 286 31.80 17.62 -17.94
C ASP A 286 32.18 18.85 -17.12
N ALA A 287 31.22 19.58 -16.52
CA ALA A 287 31.47 20.77 -15.69
C ALA A 287 31.63 20.44 -14.19
N ALA A 288 31.48 19.19 -13.76
CA ALA A 288 31.68 18.79 -12.36
C ALA A 288 33.20 18.82 -12.02
N PRO A 289 33.63 19.48 -10.91
CA PRO A 289 35.00 19.49 -10.50
C PRO A 289 35.48 18.07 -10.13
N PRO A 290 36.72 17.70 -10.43
CA PRO A 290 37.24 16.37 -10.10
C PRO A 290 37.18 16.14 -8.59
N MET A 291 36.62 15.00 -8.19
CA MET A 291 36.64 14.57 -6.78
C MET A 291 38.12 14.48 -6.36
N LYS A 292 38.47 15.23 -5.34
CA LYS A 292 39.77 15.10 -4.70
C LYS A 292 39.91 13.74 -4.03
N PRO A 293 41.08 13.11 -4.11
CA PRO A 293 41.36 11.81 -3.52
C PRO A 293 41.24 11.79 -2.01
#